data_f654dd6d5d67fdd5e81ded8efbc17d78
#
_entry.id   f654dd6d5d67fdd5e81ded8efbc17d78
#
_cell.length_a   1.000
_cell.length_b   1.000
_cell.length_c   1.000
_cell.angle_alpha   90.00
_cell.angle_beta   90.00
_cell.angle_gamma   90.00
#
_symmetry.space_group_name_H-M   'P 1'
#
loop_
_entity.id
_entity.type
_entity.pdbx_description
1 polymer ?
#
loop_
_entity_poly.entity_id
_entity_poly.type
_entity_poly.pdbx_seq_one_letter_code
_entity_poly.pdbx_strand_id
1 'polypeptide(L)'
;MPKPPLPADVAALLAKPNPAVMGTIHPDGHPVTVATWYLVEDDGRILLNLDASRARLKHLRAHPQVSLTAIDEANWYTHVSVQGRVVEIRDDTDLVDIDRLSVHYGGNPYPVRDRARVSVLVEIDHWHGWGAAKQD
;
A
#
# COMPACT_ATOMS: atom_id res chain seq x y z
N MET A 1 -8.02 16.19 7.92
CA MET A 1 -6.76 15.42 7.87
C MET A 1 -5.76 16.13 6.96
N PRO A 2 -4.47 16.08 7.31
CA PRO A 2 -3.44 16.70 6.48
C PRO A 2 -3.41 16.13 5.06
N LYS A 3 -2.95 16.94 4.13
CA LYS A 3 -2.73 16.56 2.73
C LYS A 3 -1.23 16.42 2.46
N PRO A 4 -0.84 15.65 1.42
CA PRO A 4 0.57 15.63 0.99
C PRO A 4 1.07 17.04 0.63
N PRO A 5 2.40 17.26 0.67
CA PRO A 5 3.44 16.27 0.93
C PRO A 5 3.56 15.89 2.40
N LEU A 6 4.00 14.66 2.66
CA LEU A 6 4.29 14.19 4.01
C LEU A 6 5.57 14.88 4.52
N PRO A 7 5.64 15.23 5.82
CA PRO A 7 6.92 15.64 6.42
C PRO A 7 8.00 14.59 6.21
N ALA A 8 9.27 15.03 6.15
CA ALA A 8 10.38 14.14 5.79
C ALA A 8 10.52 12.93 6.74
N ASP A 9 10.30 13.11 8.02
CA ASP A 9 10.37 12.04 9.02
C ASP A 9 9.21 11.03 8.84
N VAL A 10 8.03 11.52 8.54
CA VAL A 10 6.85 10.67 8.27
C VAL A 10 7.03 9.91 6.96
N ALA A 11 7.52 10.57 5.93
CA ALA A 11 7.81 9.93 4.65
C ALA A 11 8.88 8.83 4.80
N ALA A 12 9.91 9.07 5.61
CA ALA A 12 10.96 8.08 5.88
C ALA A 12 10.40 6.85 6.61
N LEU A 13 9.52 7.06 7.58
CA LEU A 13 8.86 5.97 8.28
C LEU A 13 7.97 5.15 7.35
N LEU A 14 7.16 5.82 6.52
CA LEU A 14 6.29 5.15 5.57
C LEU A 14 7.08 4.35 4.53
N ALA A 15 8.25 4.80 4.16
CA ALA A 15 9.09 4.14 3.14
C ALA A 15 9.76 2.84 3.63
N LYS A 16 9.75 2.56 4.92
CA LYS A 16 10.31 1.31 5.46
C LYS A 16 9.42 0.11 5.09
N PRO A 17 9.98 -1.13 5.09
CA PRO A 17 9.18 -2.33 4.86
C PRO A 17 8.33 -2.67 6.10
N ASN A 18 7.32 -1.86 6.35
CA ASN A 18 6.46 -2.01 7.52
C ASN A 18 5.37 -3.04 7.29
N PRO A 19 4.95 -3.77 8.35
CA PRO A 19 3.66 -4.44 8.32
C PRO A 19 2.57 -3.41 8.00
N ALA A 20 1.64 -3.77 7.13
CA ALA A 20 0.58 -2.86 6.73
C ALA A 20 -0.76 -3.56 6.56
N VAL A 21 -1.81 -2.79 6.77
CA VAL A 21 -3.19 -3.23 6.55
C VAL A 21 -3.82 -2.31 5.53
N MET A 22 -4.36 -2.91 4.47
CA MET A 22 -5.03 -2.23 3.38
C MET A 22 -6.54 -2.33 3.57
N GLY A 23 -7.23 -1.21 3.43
CA GLY A 23 -8.69 -1.14 3.43
C GLY A 23 -9.24 -0.89 2.03
N THR A 24 -10.21 -1.68 1.62
CA THR A 24 -10.93 -1.54 0.36
C THR A 24 -12.43 -1.58 0.60
N ILE A 25 -13.21 -1.29 -0.42
CA ILE A 25 -14.68 -1.29 -0.35
C ILE A 25 -15.20 -2.37 -1.27
N HIS A 26 -15.88 -3.36 -0.68
CA HIS A 26 -16.59 -4.38 -1.46
C HIS A 26 -17.64 -3.71 -2.37
N PRO A 27 -17.96 -4.29 -3.55
CA PRO A 27 -18.97 -3.70 -4.44
C PRO A 27 -20.32 -3.38 -3.78
N ASP A 28 -20.70 -4.11 -2.72
CA ASP A 28 -21.93 -3.85 -1.96
C ASP A 28 -21.79 -2.75 -0.90
N GLY A 29 -20.61 -2.13 -0.77
CA GLY A 29 -20.34 -1.06 0.18
C GLY A 29 -19.68 -1.47 1.49
N HIS A 30 -19.48 -2.77 1.73
CA HIS A 30 -18.78 -3.22 2.94
C HIS A 30 -17.31 -2.83 2.93
N PRO A 31 -16.77 -2.28 4.03
CA PRO A 31 -15.33 -2.10 4.18
C PRO A 31 -14.66 -3.45 4.44
N VAL A 32 -13.51 -3.67 3.81
CA VAL A 32 -12.72 -4.90 3.93
C VAL A 32 -11.28 -4.53 4.23
N THR A 33 -10.64 -5.23 5.16
CA THR A 33 -9.22 -5.02 5.46
C THR A 33 -8.43 -6.31 5.29
N VAL A 34 -7.16 -6.17 4.89
CA VAL A 34 -6.25 -7.30 4.70
C VAL A 34 -4.81 -6.82 4.90
N ALA A 35 -3.99 -7.68 5.51
CA ALA A 35 -2.56 -7.43 5.61
C ALA A 35 -1.92 -7.50 4.21
N THR A 36 -0.96 -6.63 3.95
CA THR A 36 -0.36 -6.51 2.62
C THR A 36 1.06 -5.97 2.69
N TRP A 37 1.83 -6.24 1.63
CA TRP A 37 3.05 -5.51 1.32
C TRP A 37 2.69 -4.24 0.55
N TYR A 38 3.53 -3.23 0.68
CA TYR A 38 3.44 -2.01 -0.11
C TYR A 38 4.84 -1.43 -0.33
N LEU A 39 4.95 -0.51 -1.27
CA LEU A 39 6.19 0.22 -1.53
C LEU A 39 5.84 1.64 -1.93
N VAL A 40 6.61 2.61 -1.44
CA VAL A 40 6.42 4.01 -1.83
C VAL A 40 7.31 4.29 -3.02
N GLU A 41 6.71 4.75 -4.12
CA GLU A 41 7.44 5.15 -5.33
C GLU A 41 8.08 6.52 -5.15
N ASP A 42 9.06 6.85 -6.01
CA ASP A 42 9.77 8.11 -5.94
C ASP A 42 8.86 9.34 -6.07
N ASP A 43 7.73 9.19 -6.77
CA ASP A 43 6.74 10.25 -6.93
C ASP A 43 5.73 10.33 -5.79
N GLY A 44 5.89 9.51 -4.76
CA GLY A 44 5.02 9.49 -3.58
C GLY A 44 3.80 8.60 -3.70
N ARG A 45 3.53 7.98 -4.85
CA ARG A 45 2.44 7.02 -4.99
C ARG A 45 2.80 5.72 -4.27
N ILE A 46 1.79 5.00 -3.82
CA ILE A 46 1.97 3.69 -3.17
C ILE A 46 1.74 2.60 -4.22
N LEU A 47 2.73 1.70 -4.33
CA LEU A 47 2.61 0.50 -5.16
C LEU A 47 2.08 -0.65 -4.30
N LEU A 48 1.00 -1.26 -4.77
CA LEU A 48 0.46 -2.52 -4.28
C LEU A 48 0.54 -3.54 -5.41
N ASN A 49 0.59 -4.81 -5.06
CA ASN A 49 0.62 -5.87 -6.07
C ASN A 49 -0.25 -7.03 -5.60
N LEU A 50 -1.09 -7.53 -6.49
CA LEU A 50 -2.10 -8.53 -6.18
C LEU A 50 -2.06 -9.65 -7.21
N ASP A 51 -2.27 -10.89 -6.74
CA ASP A 51 -2.59 -11.99 -7.63
C ASP A 51 -3.82 -11.60 -8.46
N ALA A 52 -3.78 -11.84 -9.76
CA ALA A 52 -4.84 -11.41 -10.69
C ALA A 52 -6.22 -12.00 -10.35
N SER A 53 -6.27 -13.08 -9.58
CA SER A 53 -7.52 -13.73 -9.15
C SER A 53 -8.11 -13.14 -7.86
N ARG A 54 -7.45 -12.19 -7.20
CA ARG A 54 -7.91 -11.67 -5.91
C ARG A 54 -9.18 -10.84 -6.04
N ALA A 55 -10.11 -11.08 -5.11
CA ALA A 55 -11.38 -10.33 -5.02
C ALA A 55 -11.15 -8.82 -4.82
N ARG A 56 -10.03 -8.43 -4.17
CA ARG A 56 -9.69 -7.02 -3.95
C ARG A 56 -9.59 -6.21 -5.25
N LEU A 57 -9.20 -6.84 -6.35
CA LEU A 57 -9.18 -6.14 -7.65
C LEU A 57 -10.58 -5.73 -8.09
N LYS A 58 -11.60 -6.54 -7.82
CA LYS A 58 -12.99 -6.18 -8.07
C LYS A 58 -13.43 -5.02 -7.18
N HIS A 59 -12.99 -5.02 -5.90
CA HIS A 59 -13.26 -3.92 -4.98
C HIS A 59 -12.71 -2.61 -5.53
N LEU A 60 -11.44 -2.61 -5.94
CA LEU A 60 -10.76 -1.42 -6.42
C LEU A 60 -11.33 -0.89 -7.74
N ARG A 61 -11.83 -1.78 -8.60
CA ARG A 61 -12.48 -1.37 -9.86
C ARG A 61 -13.87 -0.78 -9.63
N ALA A 62 -14.60 -1.30 -8.63
CA ALA A 62 -15.92 -0.78 -8.28
C ALA A 62 -15.82 0.52 -7.48
N HIS A 63 -14.87 0.58 -6.53
CA HIS A 63 -14.63 1.72 -5.65
C HIS A 63 -13.13 1.98 -5.59
N PRO A 64 -12.64 3.08 -6.19
CA PRO A 64 -11.19 3.34 -6.25
C PRO A 64 -10.59 3.83 -4.93
N GLN A 65 -11.40 4.14 -3.92
CA GLN A 65 -10.92 4.58 -2.63
C GLN A 65 -10.21 3.43 -1.91
N VAL A 66 -9.06 3.76 -1.31
CA VAL A 66 -8.26 2.80 -0.56
C VAL A 66 -7.65 3.49 0.64
N SER A 67 -7.52 2.77 1.74
CA SER A 67 -6.76 3.21 2.90
C SER A 67 -5.65 2.21 3.19
N LEU A 68 -4.59 2.69 3.81
CA LEU A 68 -3.46 1.86 4.20
C LEU A 68 -2.92 2.37 5.52
N THR A 69 -2.77 1.47 6.50
CA THR A 69 -2.06 1.78 7.75
C THR A 69 -0.77 0.98 7.78
N ALA A 70 0.36 1.70 7.81
CA ALA A 70 1.68 1.14 7.97
C ALA A 70 2.09 1.25 9.43
N ILE A 71 2.49 0.15 10.03
CA ILE A 71 2.72 0.02 11.47
C ILE A 71 4.20 -0.22 11.70
N ASP A 72 4.84 0.55 12.57
CA ASP A 72 6.23 0.33 12.93
C ASP A 72 6.37 -1.06 13.56
N GLU A 73 7.24 -1.88 12.99
CA GLU A 73 7.47 -3.26 13.42
C GLU A 73 7.92 -3.35 14.88
N ALA A 74 8.73 -2.38 15.33
CA ALA A 74 9.27 -2.37 16.69
C ALA A 74 8.29 -1.79 17.72
N ASN A 75 7.35 -0.94 17.28
CA ASN A 75 6.43 -0.26 18.18
C ASN A 75 5.13 0.09 17.43
N TRP A 76 4.12 -0.74 17.57
CA TRP A 76 2.88 -0.60 16.80
C TRP A 76 2.09 0.68 17.12
N TYR A 77 2.37 1.36 18.24
CA TYR A 77 1.79 2.69 18.51
C TYR A 77 2.27 3.74 17.52
N THR A 78 3.47 3.56 16.97
CA THR A 78 3.97 4.41 15.89
C THR A 78 3.45 3.86 14.57
N HIS A 79 2.60 4.63 13.90
CA HIS A 79 2.04 4.22 12.61
C HIS A 79 1.68 5.43 11.76
N VAL A 80 1.57 5.19 10.47
CA VAL A 80 1.11 6.18 9.48
C VAL A 80 -0.09 5.58 8.77
N SER A 81 -1.19 6.30 8.77
CA SER A 81 -2.40 5.91 8.04
C SER A 81 -2.62 6.88 6.88
N VAL A 82 -2.79 6.33 5.68
CA VAL A 82 -3.03 7.12 4.48
C VAL A 82 -4.37 6.74 3.87
N GLN A 83 -5.00 7.72 3.25
CA GLN A 83 -6.23 7.55 2.49
C GLN A 83 -5.99 8.09 1.09
N GLY A 84 -6.38 7.33 0.10
CA GLY A 84 -6.13 7.70 -1.27
C GLY A 84 -7.07 7.04 -2.24
N ARG A 85 -6.66 7.06 -3.49
CA ARG A 85 -7.44 6.45 -4.57
C ARG A 85 -6.51 5.78 -5.57
N VAL A 86 -7.02 4.72 -6.16
CA VAL A 86 -6.31 4.03 -7.25
C VAL A 86 -6.30 4.95 -8.47
N VAL A 87 -5.11 5.19 -9.00
CA VAL A 87 -4.92 6.00 -10.21
C VAL A 87 -4.44 5.18 -11.40
N GLU A 88 -3.92 3.98 -11.15
CA GLU A 88 -3.46 3.08 -12.22
C GLU A 88 -3.59 1.64 -11.77
N ILE A 89 -4.09 0.78 -12.66
CA ILE A 89 -4.06 -0.68 -12.53
C ILE A 89 -3.44 -1.22 -13.82
N ARG A 90 -2.37 -1.99 -13.69
CA ARG A 90 -1.66 -2.55 -14.85
C ARG A 90 -1.19 -3.97 -14.58
N ASP A 91 -1.04 -4.77 -15.63
CA ASP A 91 -0.42 -6.08 -15.50
C ASP A 91 1.04 -5.92 -15.04
N ASP A 92 1.45 -6.78 -14.11
CA ASP A 92 2.84 -6.83 -13.66
C ASP A 92 3.64 -7.70 -14.63
N THR A 93 4.01 -7.13 -15.75
CA THR A 93 4.75 -7.82 -16.81
C THR A 93 6.10 -8.28 -16.29
N ASP A 94 6.43 -9.54 -16.52
CA ASP A 94 7.67 -10.19 -16.07
C ASP A 94 7.85 -10.19 -14.55
N LEU A 95 6.79 -9.92 -13.79
CA LEU A 95 6.79 -9.92 -12.32
C LEU A 95 7.77 -8.90 -11.72
N VAL A 96 8.05 -7.82 -12.42
CA VAL A 96 9.02 -6.80 -12.02
C VAL A 96 8.61 -6.15 -10.70
N ASP A 97 7.34 -5.79 -10.56
CA ASP A 97 6.87 -5.05 -9.38
C ASP A 97 6.75 -5.95 -8.15
N ILE A 98 6.25 -7.18 -8.30
CA ILE A 98 6.22 -8.09 -7.13
C ILE A 98 7.62 -8.44 -6.67
N ASP A 99 8.58 -8.53 -7.58
CA ASP A 99 9.98 -8.76 -7.21
C ASP A 99 10.54 -7.58 -6.41
N ARG A 100 10.23 -6.34 -6.81
CA ARG A 100 10.63 -5.14 -6.05
C ARG A 100 10.08 -5.16 -4.63
N LEU A 101 8.81 -5.51 -4.48
CA LEU A 101 8.17 -5.65 -3.17
C LEU A 101 8.81 -6.76 -2.34
N SER A 102 9.03 -7.91 -2.93
CA SER A 102 9.63 -9.06 -2.26
C SER A 102 11.06 -8.76 -1.77
N VAL A 103 11.86 -8.12 -2.60
CA VAL A 103 13.22 -7.69 -2.23
C VAL A 103 13.18 -6.66 -1.10
N HIS A 104 12.24 -5.72 -1.14
CA HIS A 104 12.08 -4.70 -0.11
C HIS A 104 11.77 -5.31 1.26
N TYR A 105 10.92 -6.34 1.30
CA TYR A 105 10.52 -6.99 2.55
C TYR A 105 11.44 -8.12 3.00
N GLY A 106 11.99 -8.89 2.08
CA GLY A 106 12.74 -10.10 2.42
C GLY A 106 14.10 -10.28 1.75
N GLY A 107 14.50 -9.37 0.87
CA GLY A 107 15.81 -9.38 0.21
C GLY A 107 15.92 -10.31 -1.01
N ASN A 108 14.87 -11.04 -1.36
CA ASN A 108 14.89 -12.00 -2.47
C ASN A 108 13.72 -11.77 -3.43
N PRO A 109 13.86 -12.15 -4.71
CA PRO A 109 12.75 -12.14 -5.65
C PRO A 109 11.59 -13.01 -5.17
N TYR A 110 10.39 -12.71 -5.64
CA TYR A 110 9.18 -13.45 -5.26
C TYR A 110 9.25 -14.88 -5.79
N PRO A 111 9.06 -15.91 -4.94
CA PRO A 111 9.31 -17.29 -5.35
C PRO A 111 8.24 -17.89 -6.28
N VAL A 112 7.01 -17.40 -6.25
CA VAL A 112 5.91 -17.92 -7.07
C VAL A 112 5.95 -17.23 -8.44
N ARG A 113 6.28 -17.99 -9.49
CA ARG A 113 6.53 -17.44 -10.83
C ARG A 113 5.45 -17.77 -11.85
N ASP A 114 4.48 -18.62 -11.49
CA ASP A 114 3.51 -19.21 -12.42
C ASP A 114 2.12 -18.57 -12.34
N ARG A 115 1.98 -17.44 -11.65
CA ARG A 115 0.71 -16.75 -11.50
C ARG A 115 0.78 -15.33 -12.04
N ALA A 116 -0.26 -14.93 -12.76
CA ALA A 116 -0.41 -13.56 -13.22
C ALA A 116 -0.63 -12.62 -12.03
N ARG A 117 0.04 -11.48 -12.04
CA ARG A 117 -0.09 -10.47 -11.01
C ARG A 117 -0.42 -9.11 -11.60
N VAL A 118 -1.02 -8.28 -10.78
CA VAL A 118 -1.47 -6.94 -11.17
C VAL A 118 -0.88 -5.92 -10.20
N SER A 119 -0.32 -4.87 -10.76
CA SER A 119 0.18 -3.73 -10.00
C SER A 119 -0.89 -2.65 -9.90
N VAL A 120 -1.02 -2.08 -8.70
CA VAL A 120 -1.98 -1.02 -8.39
C VAL A 120 -1.20 0.15 -7.82
N LEU A 121 -1.43 1.34 -8.38
CA LEU A 121 -0.81 2.57 -7.90
C LEU A 121 -1.87 3.46 -7.27
N VAL A 122 -1.57 3.91 -6.05
CA VAL A 122 -2.45 4.71 -5.21
C VAL A 122 -1.84 6.09 -5.00
N GLU A 123 -2.63 7.13 -5.25
CA GLU A 123 -2.26 8.50 -4.90
C GLU A 123 -2.84 8.83 -3.53
N ILE A 124 -2.01 9.40 -2.65
CA ILE A 124 -2.41 9.76 -1.29
C ILE A 124 -3.16 11.10 -1.34
N ASP A 125 -4.37 11.11 -0.78
CA ASP A 125 -5.16 12.35 -0.64
C ASP A 125 -5.01 12.96 0.77
N HIS A 126 -4.98 12.11 1.79
CA HIS A 126 -4.89 12.51 3.19
C HIS A 126 -4.06 11.49 3.97
N TRP A 127 -3.49 11.94 5.08
CA TRP A 127 -2.71 11.08 5.97
C TRP A 127 -2.83 11.55 7.42
N HIS A 128 -2.52 10.65 8.36
CA HIS A 128 -2.21 11.04 9.73
C HIS A 128 -1.16 10.10 10.30
N GLY A 129 -0.45 10.58 11.31
CA GLY A 129 0.54 9.78 12.03
C GLY A 129 0.23 9.73 13.51
N TRP A 130 0.71 8.68 14.16
CA TRP A 130 0.61 8.50 15.61
C TRP A 130 1.94 8.03 16.18
N GLY A 131 2.13 8.14 17.49
CA GLY A 131 3.41 7.83 18.12
C GLY A 131 4.51 8.77 17.62
N ALA A 132 5.64 8.22 17.17
CA ALA A 132 6.73 9.01 16.62
C ALA A 132 6.37 9.76 15.34
N ALA A 133 5.31 9.34 14.64
CA ALA A 133 4.83 9.99 13.42
C ALA A 133 3.76 11.05 13.68
N LYS A 134 3.39 11.29 14.94
CA LYS A 134 2.35 12.26 15.28
C LYS A 134 2.84 13.68 15.01
N GLN A 135 1.99 14.45 14.35
CA GLN A 135 2.20 15.87 14.08
C GLN A 135 1.24 16.70 14.95
N ASP A 136 1.78 17.69 15.63
CA ASP A 136 1.02 18.62 16.47
C ASP A 136 0.49 19.82 15.69
#